data_55770829d57fb01c00bfb25cca2796aa
#
_entry.id   55770829d57fb01c00bfb25cca2796aa
#
_cell.length_a   1.000
_cell.length_b   1.000
_cell.length_c   1.000
_cell.angle_alpha   90.00
_cell.angle_beta   90.00
_cell.angle_gamma   90.00
#
_symmetry.space_group_name_H-M   'P 1'
#
loop_
_entity.id
_entity.type
_entity.pdbx_description
1 polymer ?
#
loop_
_entity_poly.entity_id
_entity_poly.type
_entity_poly.pdbx_seq_one_letter_code
_entity_poly.pdbx_strand_id
1 'polypeptide(L)'
;MCIRDSRYALSMKSAPLVGNIAILDMVKHHADFYRDLSDPIALLQGDRSSAALNEYWPYITPEQGAAPEKLSAEKVADYSKLMAHTQSLVTDEILDAYPMEKHQTVLDIGGGQGVFIKRLAARYPHLSFKLFDIPGVAELSNAHFQEIGLSKRAQAIGGNFFQDPLPKGCDLATLVRVIFDHDDARVKQLLANVFDALKPGGTLLLAEPMAETKGFEAMGHAYFGFYLLAMGRGRPRTEAEIRGLLGDAGFTGIELLNSYMPLNAQILRCNKPSGLST
;
A
#
# COMPACT_ATOMS: atom_id res chain seq x y z
N MET A 1 23.67 13.78 -15.05
CA MET A 1 23.76 15.20 -15.46
C MET A 1 24.97 15.30 -16.37
N CYS A 2 24.81 15.86 -17.56
CA CYS A 2 25.94 16.13 -18.49
C CYS A 2 26.17 17.64 -18.53
N ILE A 3 27.43 18.04 -18.50
CA ILE A 3 27.84 19.44 -18.67
C ILE A 3 28.45 19.57 -20.05
N ARG A 4 27.88 20.42 -20.88
CA ARG A 4 28.42 20.75 -22.19
C ARG A 4 28.30 22.25 -22.39
N ASP A 5 29.39 22.88 -22.75
CA ASP A 5 29.47 24.32 -23.06
C ASP A 5 28.86 25.20 -21.96
N SER A 6 29.20 24.94 -20.69
CA SER A 6 28.66 25.62 -19.50
C SER A 6 27.14 25.51 -19.32
N ARG A 7 26.49 24.57 -20.00
CA ARG A 7 25.06 24.27 -19.85
C ARG A 7 24.87 22.89 -19.22
N TYR A 8 23.81 22.76 -18.43
CA TYR A 8 23.41 21.49 -17.87
C TYR A 8 22.36 20.84 -18.78
N ALA A 9 22.59 19.61 -19.14
CA ALA A 9 21.62 18.80 -19.86
C ALA A 9 21.22 17.57 -19.04
N LEU A 10 20.01 17.09 -19.25
CA LEU A 10 19.55 15.83 -18.65
C LEU A 10 20.20 14.65 -19.37
N SER A 11 20.66 13.68 -18.59
CA SER A 11 21.06 12.39 -19.12
C SER A 11 19.82 11.53 -19.43
N MET A 12 19.99 10.43 -20.17
CA MET A 12 18.91 9.46 -20.38
C MET A 12 18.32 8.93 -19.06
N LYS A 13 19.14 8.84 -17.99
CA LYS A 13 18.69 8.38 -16.67
C LYS A 13 17.94 9.46 -15.90
N SER A 14 18.18 10.74 -16.15
CA SER A 14 17.54 11.85 -15.45
C SER A 14 16.37 12.49 -16.23
N ALA A 15 16.28 12.24 -17.54
CA ALA A 15 15.16 12.75 -18.33
C ALA A 15 13.78 12.33 -17.81
N PRO A 16 13.56 11.08 -17.36
CA PRO A 16 12.27 10.65 -16.79
C PRO A 16 11.89 11.33 -15.48
N LEU A 17 12.81 12.04 -14.82
CA LEU A 17 12.51 12.78 -13.58
C LEU A 17 11.77 14.09 -13.85
N VAL A 18 11.88 14.62 -15.08
CA VAL A 18 11.21 15.88 -15.44
C VAL A 18 9.71 15.67 -15.51
N GLY A 19 8.99 16.43 -14.67
CA GLY A 19 7.53 16.34 -14.60
C GLY A 19 6.99 15.16 -13.80
N ASN A 20 7.86 14.25 -13.30
CA ASN A 20 7.45 13.14 -12.45
C ASN A 20 7.58 13.50 -10.96
N ILE A 21 6.55 14.14 -10.43
CA ILE A 21 6.51 14.59 -9.02
C ILE A 21 6.64 13.41 -8.06
N ALA A 22 6.07 12.25 -8.38
CA ALA A 22 6.13 11.06 -7.54
C ALA A 22 7.57 10.61 -7.27
N ILE A 23 8.40 10.57 -8.32
CA ILE A 23 9.82 10.21 -8.17
C ILE A 23 10.59 11.31 -7.42
N LEU A 24 10.32 12.58 -7.69
CA LEU A 24 10.99 13.69 -7.01
C LEU A 24 10.67 13.72 -5.51
N ASP A 25 9.43 13.50 -5.12
CA ASP A 25 9.03 13.45 -3.71
C ASP A 25 9.63 12.22 -3.02
N MET A 26 9.72 11.07 -3.71
CA MET A 26 10.42 9.91 -3.19
C MET A 26 11.92 10.16 -2.99
N VAL A 27 12.59 10.83 -3.92
CA VAL A 27 14.02 11.22 -3.79
C VAL A 27 14.21 12.14 -2.57
N LYS A 28 13.31 13.09 -2.32
CA LYS A 28 13.38 13.95 -1.13
C LYS A 28 13.19 13.15 0.16
N HIS A 29 12.18 12.27 0.18
CA HIS A 29 11.91 11.40 1.32
C HIS A 29 13.10 10.50 1.67
N HIS A 30 13.86 10.05 0.67
CA HIS A 30 15.05 9.22 0.90
C HIS A 30 16.18 9.93 1.64
N ALA A 31 16.15 11.25 1.75
CA ALA A 31 17.13 11.97 2.57
C ALA A 31 17.05 11.54 4.05
N ASP A 32 15.86 11.31 4.58
CA ASP A 32 15.66 10.82 5.93
C ASP A 32 16.07 9.35 6.06
N PHE A 33 15.70 8.52 5.11
CA PHE A 33 16.12 7.12 5.09
C PHE A 33 17.65 6.96 5.03
N TYR A 34 18.35 7.72 4.18
CA TYR A 34 19.81 7.66 4.10
C TYR A 34 20.49 8.23 5.35
N ARG A 35 19.85 9.15 6.06
CA ARG A 35 20.33 9.60 7.38
C ARG A 35 20.26 8.46 8.39
N ASP A 36 19.14 7.73 8.44
CA ASP A 36 18.97 6.59 9.33
C ASP A 36 19.96 5.46 9.00
N LEU A 37 20.24 5.24 7.72
CA LEU A 37 21.24 4.28 7.26
C LEU A 37 22.70 4.68 7.53
N SER A 38 22.98 5.87 8.06
CA SER A 38 24.35 6.25 8.44
C SER A 38 24.92 5.39 9.57
N ASP A 39 24.04 4.79 10.39
CA ASP A 39 24.39 3.75 11.39
C ASP A 39 23.50 2.51 11.24
N PRO A 40 23.79 1.64 10.26
CA PRO A 40 22.99 0.44 10.02
C PRO A 40 23.10 -0.58 11.17
N ILE A 41 24.20 -0.55 11.96
CA ILE A 41 24.38 -1.45 13.08
C ILE A 41 23.42 -1.09 14.22
N ALA A 42 23.26 0.19 14.53
CA ALA A 42 22.27 0.63 15.51
C ALA A 42 20.85 0.17 15.12
N LEU A 43 20.47 0.34 13.87
CA LEU A 43 19.17 -0.13 13.36
C LEU A 43 18.99 -1.65 13.53
N LEU A 44 20.02 -2.45 13.21
CA LEU A 44 19.99 -3.91 13.36
C LEU A 44 19.90 -4.33 14.82
N GLN A 45 20.47 -3.55 15.74
CA GLN A 45 20.36 -3.75 17.18
C GLN A 45 19.04 -3.26 17.79
N GLY A 46 18.16 -2.67 16.96
CA GLY A 46 16.88 -2.14 17.39
C GLY A 46 16.92 -0.74 17.99
N ASP A 47 18.07 -0.07 17.95
CA ASP A 47 18.17 1.34 18.35
C ASP A 47 17.62 2.23 17.24
N ARG A 48 16.50 2.87 17.53
CA ARG A 48 15.79 3.81 16.65
C ARG A 48 15.66 5.20 17.25
N SER A 49 16.45 5.48 18.28
CA SER A 49 16.37 6.74 19.03
C SER A 49 16.60 7.99 18.17
N SER A 50 17.34 7.83 17.06
CA SER A 50 17.62 8.89 16.08
C SER A 50 16.98 8.66 14.71
N ALA A 51 16.12 7.63 14.55
CA ALA A 51 15.55 7.28 13.25
C ALA A 51 14.47 8.28 12.84
N ALA A 52 14.75 9.06 11.81
CA ALA A 52 13.85 10.08 11.27
C ALA A 52 12.59 9.44 10.64
N LEU A 53 12.74 8.26 10.02
CA LEU A 53 11.61 7.53 9.46
C LEU A 53 10.62 7.06 10.52
N ASN A 54 11.07 6.70 11.71
CA ASN A 54 10.18 6.30 12.80
C ASN A 54 9.23 7.43 13.23
N GLU A 55 9.66 8.69 13.12
CA GLU A 55 8.82 9.85 13.39
C GLU A 55 7.94 10.26 12.20
N TYR A 56 8.34 9.88 10.99
CA TYR A 56 7.65 10.25 9.75
C TYR A 56 6.35 9.46 9.55
N TRP A 57 6.28 8.21 10.08
CA TRP A 57 5.15 7.32 9.87
C TRP A 57 4.09 7.43 10.97
N PRO A 58 3.10 8.31 10.81
CA PRO A 58 2.15 8.63 11.88
C PRO A 58 1.22 7.48 12.30
N TYR A 59 1.07 6.45 11.45
CA TYR A 59 0.18 5.32 11.70
C TYR A 59 0.87 4.13 12.37
N ILE A 60 2.19 4.21 12.54
CA ILE A 60 2.98 3.20 13.22
C ILE A 60 3.23 3.68 14.65
N THR A 61 2.18 3.77 15.46
CA THR A 61 2.37 4.08 16.87
C THR A 61 2.91 2.86 17.60
N PRO A 62 3.91 3.06 18.52
CA PRO A 62 4.33 2.04 19.46
C PRO A 62 3.13 1.60 20.33
N GLU A 63 3.21 0.42 20.90
CA GLU A 63 2.21 -0.16 21.83
C GLU A 63 1.88 0.71 23.05
N GLN A 64 2.53 1.86 23.21
CA GLN A 64 2.33 2.82 24.29
C GLN A 64 1.43 4.01 23.85
N GLY A 65 0.28 3.73 23.29
CA GLY A 65 -0.90 4.58 23.47
C GLY A 65 -0.92 5.99 22.86
N ALA A 66 -0.12 6.32 21.87
CA ALA A 66 -0.43 7.49 21.05
C ALA A 66 -1.49 7.11 20.01
N ALA A 67 -2.74 7.39 20.34
CA ALA A 67 -3.83 7.23 19.40
C ALA A 67 -3.55 8.04 18.12
N PRO A 68 -3.96 7.56 16.95
CA PRO A 68 -3.87 8.30 15.66
C PRO A 68 -4.41 9.73 15.75
N GLU A 69 -5.26 10.01 16.72
CA GLU A 69 -5.88 11.31 17.04
C GLU A 69 -4.88 12.39 17.50
N LYS A 70 -3.63 12.04 17.83
CA LYS A 70 -2.62 12.99 18.32
C LYS A 70 -1.60 13.45 17.30
N LEU A 71 -1.74 13.03 16.05
CA LEU A 71 -0.82 13.44 15.01
C LEU A 71 -1.15 14.85 14.52
N SER A 72 -0.12 15.67 14.29
CA SER A 72 -0.35 16.98 13.68
C SER A 72 -0.95 16.76 12.27
N ALA A 73 -1.99 17.51 11.95
CA ALA A 73 -2.63 17.48 10.62
C ALA A 73 -1.61 17.69 9.48
N GLU A 74 -0.53 18.42 9.73
CA GLU A 74 0.55 18.68 8.78
C GLU A 74 1.37 17.41 8.48
N LYS A 75 1.81 16.65 9.50
CA LYS A 75 2.54 15.37 9.30
C LYS A 75 1.68 14.34 8.56
N VAL A 76 0.38 14.26 8.89
CA VAL A 76 -0.57 13.40 8.20
C VAL A 76 -0.72 13.81 6.73
N ALA A 77 -0.77 15.11 6.45
CA ALA A 77 -0.92 15.64 5.09
C ALA A 77 0.31 15.35 4.22
N ASP A 78 1.52 15.56 4.74
CA ASP A 78 2.78 15.32 4.01
C ASP A 78 2.96 13.82 3.70
N TYR A 79 2.72 12.96 4.67
CA TYR A 79 2.70 11.52 4.47
C TYR A 79 1.68 11.09 3.41
N SER A 80 0.44 11.52 3.57
CA SER A 80 -0.64 11.18 2.65
C SER A 80 -0.38 11.67 1.23
N LYS A 81 0.28 12.83 1.07
CA LYS A 81 0.70 13.36 -0.22
C LYS A 81 1.76 12.48 -0.88
N LEU A 82 2.80 12.08 -0.14
CA LEU A 82 3.83 11.16 -0.67
C LEU A 82 3.21 9.83 -1.10
N MET A 83 2.35 9.25 -0.25
CA MET A 83 1.67 8.00 -0.57
C MET A 83 0.77 8.15 -1.80
N ALA A 84 0.00 9.22 -1.90
CA ALA A 84 -0.84 9.50 -3.06
C ALA A 84 -0.04 9.61 -4.36
N HIS A 85 1.11 10.30 -4.34
CA HIS A 85 1.96 10.45 -5.51
C HIS A 85 2.60 9.12 -5.94
N THR A 86 3.11 8.33 -5.00
CA THR A 86 3.73 7.03 -5.30
C THR A 86 2.72 5.95 -5.64
N GLN A 87 1.47 6.07 -5.18
CA GLN A 87 0.40 5.14 -5.49
C GLN A 87 0.12 5.04 -7.00
N SER A 88 0.31 6.12 -7.75
CA SER A 88 0.14 6.11 -9.21
C SER A 88 1.08 5.13 -9.91
N LEU A 89 2.28 4.90 -9.36
CA LEU A 89 3.27 3.97 -9.91
C LEU A 89 2.86 2.50 -9.79
N VAL A 90 1.98 2.18 -8.83
CA VAL A 90 1.50 0.82 -8.56
C VAL A 90 0.11 0.60 -9.15
N THR A 91 -0.70 1.65 -9.20
CA THR A 91 -2.09 1.55 -9.67
C THR A 91 -2.18 1.05 -11.10
N ASP A 92 -1.37 1.60 -12.01
CA ASP A 92 -1.41 1.22 -13.43
C ASP A 92 -0.96 -0.25 -13.60
N GLU A 93 0.02 -0.72 -12.82
CA GLU A 93 0.43 -2.14 -12.79
C GLU A 93 -0.74 -3.06 -12.43
N ILE A 94 -1.51 -2.71 -11.39
CA ILE A 94 -2.67 -3.52 -10.95
C ILE A 94 -3.76 -3.52 -12.01
N LEU A 95 -4.05 -2.34 -12.59
CA LEU A 95 -5.07 -2.19 -13.61
C LEU A 95 -4.78 -2.97 -14.89
N ASP A 96 -3.50 -3.12 -15.23
CA ASP A 96 -3.06 -3.86 -16.41
C ASP A 96 -2.94 -5.37 -16.14
N ALA A 97 -2.65 -5.74 -14.88
CA ALA A 97 -2.51 -7.13 -14.49
C ALA A 97 -3.84 -7.86 -14.27
N TYR A 98 -4.89 -7.12 -13.87
CA TYR A 98 -6.17 -7.75 -13.51
C TYR A 98 -7.39 -7.00 -14.05
N PRO A 99 -8.19 -7.63 -14.94
CA PRO A 99 -9.42 -7.07 -15.47
C PRO A 99 -10.54 -7.13 -14.41
N MET A 100 -11.26 -5.99 -14.23
CA MET A 100 -12.28 -5.85 -13.18
C MET A 100 -13.71 -5.77 -13.69
N GLU A 101 -13.95 -6.07 -14.97
CA GLU A 101 -15.26 -5.95 -15.64
C GLU A 101 -16.36 -6.79 -14.99
N LYS A 102 -15.98 -7.90 -14.35
CA LYS A 102 -16.93 -8.84 -13.73
C LYS A 102 -17.33 -8.45 -12.31
N HIS A 103 -16.59 -7.51 -11.71
CA HIS A 103 -16.85 -7.06 -10.35
C HIS A 103 -17.90 -5.95 -10.32
N GLN A 104 -18.53 -5.76 -9.15
CA GLN A 104 -19.55 -4.73 -8.92
C GLN A 104 -19.15 -3.78 -7.80
N THR A 105 -18.58 -4.31 -6.72
CA THR A 105 -18.27 -3.52 -5.54
C THR A 105 -16.87 -3.85 -5.03
N VAL A 106 -16.01 -2.84 -4.99
CA VAL A 106 -14.64 -2.94 -4.50
C VAL A 106 -14.57 -2.43 -3.06
N LEU A 107 -13.87 -3.18 -2.20
CA LEU A 107 -13.43 -2.73 -0.87
C LEU A 107 -11.93 -2.50 -0.90
N ASP A 108 -11.52 -1.24 -0.84
CA ASP A 108 -10.11 -0.84 -0.78
C ASP A 108 -9.71 -0.60 0.68
N ILE A 109 -8.86 -1.46 1.22
CA ILE A 109 -8.50 -1.48 2.64
C ILE A 109 -7.13 -0.82 2.80
N GLY A 110 -7.03 0.22 3.66
CA GLY A 110 -5.85 1.06 3.74
C GLY A 110 -5.68 1.94 2.49
N GLY A 111 -6.80 2.34 1.86
CA GLY A 111 -6.82 3.02 0.56
C GLY A 111 -6.35 4.48 0.56
N GLY A 112 -5.92 5.00 1.72
CA GLY A 112 -5.43 6.37 1.86
C GLY A 112 -6.46 7.40 1.36
N GLN A 113 -6.02 8.36 0.58
CA GLN A 113 -6.90 9.42 0.03
C GLN A 113 -7.73 8.98 -1.19
N GLY A 114 -7.82 7.67 -1.49
CA GLY A 114 -8.66 7.14 -2.56
C GLY A 114 -8.11 7.34 -3.98
N VAL A 115 -6.79 7.55 -4.12
CA VAL A 115 -6.13 7.72 -5.43
C VAL A 115 -6.31 6.48 -6.32
N PHE A 116 -6.20 5.29 -5.73
CA PHE A 116 -6.46 4.03 -6.42
C PHE A 116 -7.91 3.95 -6.90
N ILE A 117 -8.87 4.24 -6.03
CA ILE A 117 -10.31 4.26 -6.38
C ILE A 117 -10.60 5.26 -7.51
N LYS A 118 -10.01 6.46 -7.49
CA LYS A 118 -10.16 7.45 -8.55
C LYS A 118 -9.77 6.87 -9.93
N ARG A 119 -8.65 6.15 -10.00
CA ARG A 119 -8.17 5.52 -11.23
C ARG A 119 -9.08 4.37 -11.67
N LEU A 120 -9.50 3.52 -10.73
CA LEU A 120 -10.49 2.47 -10.98
C LEU A 120 -11.81 3.02 -11.50
N ALA A 121 -12.34 4.07 -10.87
CA ALA A 121 -13.61 4.68 -11.23
C ALA A 121 -13.59 5.29 -12.65
N ALA A 122 -12.43 5.78 -13.09
CA ALA A 122 -12.23 6.29 -14.45
C ALA A 122 -12.21 5.15 -15.49
N ARG A 123 -11.56 4.02 -15.16
CA ARG A 123 -11.44 2.87 -16.08
C ARG A 123 -12.70 1.99 -16.10
N TYR A 124 -13.40 1.87 -14.95
CA TYR A 124 -14.57 1.01 -14.77
C TYR A 124 -15.77 1.81 -14.24
N PRO A 125 -16.56 2.45 -15.10
CA PRO A 125 -17.67 3.32 -14.70
C PRO A 125 -18.80 2.62 -13.95
N HIS A 126 -18.93 1.29 -14.08
CA HIS A 126 -19.95 0.47 -13.44
C HIS A 126 -19.66 0.12 -11.98
N LEU A 127 -18.38 0.23 -11.53
CA LEU A 127 -17.99 -0.16 -10.18
C LEU A 127 -18.46 0.83 -9.12
N SER A 128 -18.84 0.29 -7.96
CA SER A 128 -19.03 1.01 -6.70
C SER A 128 -17.87 0.71 -5.74
N PHE A 129 -17.58 1.65 -4.85
CA PHE A 129 -16.38 1.59 -4.02
C PHE A 129 -16.69 1.85 -2.54
N LYS A 130 -16.08 1.05 -1.69
CA LYS A 130 -15.91 1.30 -0.26
C LYS A 130 -14.42 1.40 0.03
N LEU A 131 -14.00 2.47 0.65
CA LEU A 131 -12.65 2.62 1.17
C LEU A 131 -12.72 2.45 2.69
N PHE A 132 -11.78 1.73 3.27
CA PHE A 132 -11.68 1.59 4.72
C PHE A 132 -10.29 2.04 5.18
N ASP A 133 -10.26 3.06 6.03
CA ASP A 133 -9.01 3.60 6.58
C ASP A 133 -9.28 4.23 7.95
N ILE A 134 -8.26 4.69 8.65
CA ILE A 134 -8.44 5.40 9.93
C ILE A 134 -9.37 6.62 9.76
N PRO A 135 -10.11 7.01 10.81
CA PRO A 135 -11.18 8.02 10.70
C PRO A 135 -10.76 9.31 10.02
N GLY A 136 -9.63 9.90 10.40
CA GLY A 136 -9.16 11.15 9.81
C GLY A 136 -8.80 11.04 8.32
N VAL A 137 -8.29 9.87 7.87
CA VAL A 137 -8.01 9.63 6.45
C VAL A 137 -9.32 9.39 5.68
N ALA A 138 -10.26 8.67 6.25
CA ALA A 138 -11.58 8.45 5.64
C ALA A 138 -12.34 9.76 5.41
N GLU A 139 -12.26 10.72 6.35
CA GLU A 139 -12.83 12.05 6.17
C GLU A 139 -12.21 12.79 4.97
N LEU A 140 -10.89 12.81 4.87
CA LEU A 140 -10.18 13.41 3.73
C LEU A 140 -10.55 12.72 2.40
N SER A 141 -10.70 11.41 2.43
CA SER A 141 -11.08 10.63 1.25
C SER A 141 -12.50 10.96 0.80
N ASN A 142 -13.45 11.10 1.72
CA ASN A 142 -14.83 11.49 1.40
C ASN A 142 -14.88 12.91 0.81
N ALA A 143 -14.10 13.86 1.35
CA ALA A 143 -13.99 15.20 0.80
C ALA A 143 -13.42 15.15 -0.63
N HIS A 144 -12.38 14.34 -0.87
CA HIS A 144 -11.82 14.14 -2.20
C HIS A 144 -12.82 13.50 -3.17
N PHE A 145 -13.57 12.50 -2.75
CA PHE A 145 -14.63 11.87 -3.57
C PHE A 145 -15.73 12.87 -3.94
N GLN A 146 -16.05 13.80 -3.04
CA GLN A 146 -17.00 14.87 -3.34
C GLN A 146 -16.45 15.83 -4.38
N GLU A 147 -15.20 16.27 -4.23
CA GLU A 147 -14.53 17.19 -5.15
C GLU A 147 -14.47 16.64 -6.58
N ILE A 148 -14.17 15.34 -6.74
CA ILE A 148 -14.07 14.68 -8.05
C ILE A 148 -15.38 14.07 -8.56
N GLY A 149 -16.51 14.32 -7.89
CA GLY A 149 -17.83 13.86 -8.31
C GLY A 149 -18.09 12.36 -8.17
N LEU A 150 -17.36 11.66 -7.29
CA LEU A 150 -17.50 10.22 -7.05
C LEU A 150 -18.41 9.86 -5.86
N SER A 151 -18.94 10.79 -5.08
CA SER A 151 -19.71 10.53 -3.85
C SER A 151 -20.92 9.61 -4.04
N LYS A 152 -21.46 9.50 -5.26
CA LYS A 152 -22.58 8.58 -5.56
C LYS A 152 -22.14 7.11 -5.67
N ARG A 153 -20.84 6.86 -5.90
CA ARG A 153 -20.29 5.52 -6.15
C ARG A 153 -19.15 5.14 -5.20
N ALA A 154 -18.58 6.09 -4.46
CA ALA A 154 -17.49 5.88 -3.54
C ALA A 154 -17.81 6.46 -2.17
N GLN A 155 -17.55 5.68 -1.13
CA GLN A 155 -17.68 6.05 0.27
C GLN A 155 -16.46 5.58 1.05
N ALA A 156 -15.85 6.47 1.83
CA ALA A 156 -14.82 6.10 2.79
C ALA A 156 -15.44 5.93 4.18
N ILE A 157 -15.03 4.87 4.87
CA ILE A 157 -15.51 4.44 6.18
C ILE A 157 -14.33 4.42 7.11
N GLY A 158 -14.41 5.17 8.21
CA GLY A 158 -13.37 5.25 9.22
C GLY A 158 -13.41 4.09 10.18
N GLY A 159 -12.23 3.53 10.50
CA GLY A 159 -12.08 2.47 11.50
C GLY A 159 -10.66 1.93 11.55
N ASN A 160 -10.43 1.01 12.47
CA ASN A 160 -9.18 0.28 12.62
C ASN A 160 -9.37 -1.15 12.08
N PHE A 161 -8.78 -1.49 10.94
CA PHE A 161 -8.96 -2.79 10.28
C PHE A 161 -8.46 -4.00 11.10
N PHE A 162 -7.79 -3.76 12.25
CA PHE A 162 -7.45 -4.81 13.21
C PHE A 162 -8.52 -5.01 14.29
N GLN A 163 -9.34 -4.00 14.57
CA GLN A 163 -10.28 -4.02 15.70
C GLN A 163 -11.73 -3.95 15.25
N ASP A 164 -11.99 -3.19 14.17
CA ASP A 164 -13.33 -2.93 13.70
C ASP A 164 -13.71 -3.87 12.54
N PRO A 165 -15.00 -4.22 12.42
CA PRO A 165 -15.45 -5.06 11.32
C PRO A 165 -15.32 -4.31 9.99
N LEU A 166 -14.75 -4.97 8.99
CA LEU A 166 -14.69 -4.42 7.63
C LEU A 166 -16.06 -4.41 6.96
N PRO A 167 -16.32 -3.43 6.07
CA PRO A 167 -17.59 -3.33 5.33
C PRO A 167 -17.86 -4.58 4.49
N LYS A 168 -18.95 -5.26 4.75
CA LYS A 168 -19.35 -6.50 4.06
C LYS A 168 -20.01 -6.22 2.69
N GLY A 169 -20.11 -7.29 1.91
CA GLY A 169 -20.90 -7.32 0.68
C GLY A 169 -20.15 -6.93 -0.58
N CYS A 170 -18.83 -6.81 -0.51
CA CYS A 170 -17.98 -6.57 -1.68
C CYS A 170 -17.55 -7.90 -2.32
N ASP A 171 -17.42 -7.89 -3.63
CA ASP A 171 -17.00 -9.05 -4.44
C ASP A 171 -15.53 -8.96 -4.88
N LEU A 172 -14.91 -7.79 -4.66
CA LEU A 172 -13.48 -7.56 -4.81
C LEU A 172 -12.97 -6.80 -3.58
N ALA A 173 -11.89 -7.28 -2.97
CA ALA A 173 -11.12 -6.54 -1.97
C ALA A 173 -9.71 -6.25 -2.50
N THR A 174 -9.13 -5.12 -2.09
CA THR A 174 -7.77 -4.74 -2.44
C THR A 174 -6.97 -4.40 -1.19
N LEU A 175 -5.73 -4.90 -1.14
CA LEU A 175 -4.69 -4.53 -0.18
C LEU A 175 -3.47 -4.09 -0.99
N VAL A 176 -3.23 -2.78 -1.06
CA VAL A 176 -2.17 -2.22 -1.89
C VAL A 176 -1.15 -1.51 -1.03
N ARG A 177 0.01 -2.13 -0.84
CA ARG A 177 1.09 -1.66 0.03
C ARG A 177 0.61 -1.44 1.48
N VAL A 178 0.00 -2.48 2.05
CA VAL A 178 -0.54 -2.44 3.42
C VAL A 178 0.14 -3.45 4.33
N ILE A 179 0.25 -4.72 3.89
CA ILE A 179 0.67 -5.77 4.81
C ILE A 179 2.16 -5.74 5.13
N PHE A 180 2.99 -5.14 4.28
CA PHE A 180 4.44 -5.09 4.52
C PHE A 180 4.81 -4.20 5.71
N ASP A 181 3.95 -3.25 6.10
CA ASP A 181 4.11 -2.34 7.24
C ASP A 181 3.79 -2.99 8.61
N HIS A 182 3.31 -4.24 8.60
CA HIS A 182 2.82 -4.92 9.78
C HIS A 182 3.52 -6.25 10.05
N ASP A 183 3.58 -6.65 11.34
CA ASP A 183 4.06 -7.96 11.76
C ASP A 183 3.11 -9.08 11.33
N ASP A 184 3.58 -10.34 11.42
CA ASP A 184 2.84 -11.50 10.93
C ASP A 184 1.54 -11.75 11.71
N ALA A 185 1.50 -11.45 13.01
CA ALA A 185 0.30 -11.65 13.82
C ALA A 185 -0.82 -10.70 13.37
N ARG A 186 -0.47 -9.44 13.14
CA ARG A 186 -1.40 -8.43 12.62
C ARG A 186 -1.84 -8.73 11.19
N VAL A 187 -0.92 -9.18 10.33
CA VAL A 187 -1.27 -9.57 8.96
C VAL A 187 -2.24 -10.74 8.95
N LYS A 188 -2.03 -11.77 9.78
CA LYS A 188 -2.98 -12.89 9.92
C LYS A 188 -4.37 -12.40 10.34
N GLN A 189 -4.44 -11.51 11.32
CA GLN A 189 -5.70 -10.92 11.77
C GLN A 189 -6.39 -10.13 10.65
N LEU A 190 -5.64 -9.27 9.95
CA LEU A 190 -6.16 -8.48 8.82
C LEU A 190 -6.71 -9.39 7.71
N LEU A 191 -5.95 -10.39 7.30
CA LEU A 191 -6.37 -11.31 6.23
C LEU A 191 -7.63 -12.11 6.63
N ALA A 192 -7.77 -12.52 7.89
CA ALA A 192 -8.99 -13.14 8.40
C ALA A 192 -10.18 -12.16 8.32
N ASN A 193 -10.01 -10.91 8.73
CA ASN A 193 -11.06 -9.89 8.63
C ASN A 193 -11.46 -9.62 7.17
N VAL A 194 -10.49 -9.59 6.25
CA VAL A 194 -10.76 -9.43 4.80
C VAL A 194 -11.52 -10.64 4.26
N PHE A 195 -11.12 -11.85 4.66
CA PHE A 195 -11.82 -13.07 4.27
C PHE A 195 -13.28 -13.04 4.73
N ASP A 196 -13.55 -12.63 5.96
CA ASP A 196 -14.91 -12.53 6.49
C ASP A 196 -15.75 -11.48 5.77
N ALA A 197 -15.16 -10.36 5.38
CA ALA A 197 -15.85 -9.26 4.71
C ALA A 197 -16.26 -9.56 3.27
N LEU A 198 -15.45 -10.36 2.55
CA LEU A 198 -15.72 -10.74 1.17
C LEU A 198 -16.93 -11.66 1.05
N LYS A 199 -17.69 -11.50 -0.03
CA LYS A 199 -18.72 -12.47 -0.42
C LYS A 199 -18.11 -13.85 -0.73
N PRO A 200 -18.84 -14.95 -0.56
CA PRO A 200 -18.45 -16.24 -1.12
C PRO A 200 -18.15 -16.09 -2.62
N GLY A 201 -17.04 -16.66 -3.09
CA GLY A 201 -16.53 -16.48 -4.45
C GLY A 201 -15.85 -15.15 -4.74
N GLY A 202 -15.81 -14.24 -3.76
CA GLY A 202 -15.14 -12.95 -3.90
C GLY A 202 -13.62 -13.05 -4.06
N THR A 203 -13.03 -12.05 -4.67
CA THR A 203 -11.60 -11.98 -5.00
C THR A 203 -10.87 -11.02 -4.06
N LEU A 204 -9.67 -11.39 -3.65
CA LEU A 204 -8.70 -10.47 -3.05
C LEU A 204 -7.55 -10.24 -4.03
N LEU A 205 -7.23 -8.97 -4.28
CA LEU A 205 -5.97 -8.54 -4.90
C LEU A 205 -5.06 -7.96 -3.82
N LEU A 206 -3.88 -8.54 -3.69
CA LEU A 206 -2.85 -8.09 -2.78
C LEU A 206 -1.64 -7.64 -3.62
N ALA A 207 -1.25 -6.38 -3.50
CA ALA A 207 -0.14 -5.80 -4.25
C ALA A 207 0.89 -5.20 -3.28
N GLU A 208 2.08 -5.83 -3.19
CA GLU A 208 3.12 -5.51 -2.22
C GLU A 208 4.51 -5.56 -2.83
N PRO A 209 5.45 -4.73 -2.38
CA PRO A 209 6.87 -4.99 -2.61
C PRO A 209 7.26 -6.27 -1.86
N MET A 210 7.73 -7.28 -2.60
CA MET A 210 8.07 -8.57 -2.01
C MET A 210 9.57 -8.81 -1.98
N ALA A 211 10.02 -9.53 -0.96
CA ALA A 211 11.38 -10.05 -0.91
C ALA A 211 11.58 -11.12 -2.00
N GLU A 212 12.83 -11.35 -2.39
CA GLU A 212 13.23 -12.34 -3.41
C GLU A 212 12.54 -12.15 -4.77
N THR A 213 12.10 -10.91 -5.06
CA THR A 213 11.59 -10.57 -6.38
C THR A 213 12.65 -10.82 -7.44
N LYS A 214 12.38 -11.70 -8.39
CA LYS A 214 13.34 -12.11 -9.43
C LYS A 214 13.93 -10.92 -10.18
N GLY A 215 15.25 -10.83 -10.16
CA GLY A 215 16.03 -9.73 -10.75
C GLY A 215 16.17 -8.49 -9.85
N PHE A 216 15.54 -8.50 -8.66
CA PHE A 216 15.57 -7.41 -7.68
C PHE A 216 15.77 -7.93 -6.24
N GLU A 217 16.37 -9.10 -6.06
CA GLU A 217 16.47 -9.80 -4.79
C GLU A 217 17.15 -8.94 -3.70
N ALA A 218 18.22 -8.25 -4.08
CA ALA A 218 18.94 -7.36 -3.15
C ALA A 218 18.07 -6.17 -2.69
N MET A 219 17.16 -5.68 -3.54
CA MET A 219 16.27 -4.58 -3.17
C MET A 219 15.22 -5.02 -2.16
N GLY A 220 14.63 -6.20 -2.31
CA GLY A 220 13.65 -6.75 -1.39
C GLY A 220 14.20 -6.88 0.04
N HIS A 221 15.38 -7.47 0.18
CA HIS A 221 15.98 -7.70 1.49
C HIS A 221 16.73 -6.48 2.04
N ALA A 222 17.59 -5.84 1.24
CA ALA A 222 18.41 -4.74 1.72
C ALA A 222 17.62 -3.43 1.79
N TYR A 223 17.05 -2.98 0.68
CA TYR A 223 16.38 -1.68 0.66
C TYR A 223 15.10 -1.70 1.50
N PHE A 224 14.12 -2.56 1.20
CA PHE A 224 12.87 -2.61 1.96
C PHE A 224 13.08 -3.13 3.38
N GLY A 225 14.02 -4.06 3.60
CA GLY A 225 14.35 -4.55 4.94
C GLY A 225 14.84 -3.44 5.85
N PHE A 226 15.84 -2.66 5.43
CA PHE A 226 16.34 -1.54 6.23
C PHE A 226 15.33 -0.39 6.34
N TYR A 227 14.55 -0.14 5.30
CA TYR A 227 13.50 0.87 5.32
C TYR A 227 12.46 0.56 6.40
N LEU A 228 11.93 -0.66 6.45
CA LEU A 228 10.97 -1.09 7.47
C LEU A 228 11.62 -1.20 8.86
N LEU A 229 12.89 -1.57 8.92
CA LEU A 229 13.63 -1.58 10.18
C LEU A 229 13.78 -0.16 10.77
N ALA A 230 14.08 0.84 9.94
CA ALA A 230 14.13 2.25 10.34
C ALA A 230 12.74 2.79 10.72
N MET A 231 11.69 2.40 10.00
CA MET A 231 10.30 2.68 10.35
C MET A 231 9.89 2.06 11.70
N GLY A 232 10.51 0.97 12.09
CA GLY A 232 10.27 0.32 13.36
C GLY A 232 9.27 -0.83 13.36
N ARG A 233 8.61 -1.12 12.24
CA ARG A 233 7.64 -2.21 12.10
C ARG A 233 7.63 -2.80 10.69
N GLY A 234 6.99 -3.98 10.60
CA GLY A 234 6.85 -4.69 9.35
C GLY A 234 8.12 -5.42 8.93
N ARG A 235 8.01 -6.10 7.84
CA ARG A 235 9.13 -6.75 7.15
C ARG A 235 8.78 -7.05 5.70
N PRO A 236 9.75 -7.09 4.79
CA PRO A 236 9.52 -7.64 3.47
C PRO A 236 9.23 -9.15 3.60
N ARG A 237 8.26 -9.63 2.81
CA ARG A 237 7.90 -11.05 2.75
C ARG A 237 8.13 -11.56 1.35
N THR A 238 8.53 -12.81 1.25
CA THR A 238 8.58 -13.52 -0.02
C THR A 238 7.17 -13.86 -0.51
N GLU A 239 7.02 -14.12 -1.81
CA GLU A 239 5.77 -14.64 -2.37
C GLU A 239 5.29 -15.90 -1.63
N ALA A 240 6.20 -16.83 -1.32
CA ALA A 240 5.88 -18.07 -0.63
C ALA A 240 5.31 -17.82 0.79
N GLU A 241 5.88 -16.91 1.54
CA GLU A 241 5.37 -16.52 2.87
C GLU A 241 3.97 -15.91 2.77
N ILE A 242 3.73 -15.01 1.79
CA ILE A 242 2.42 -14.39 1.61
C ILE A 242 1.38 -15.43 1.17
N ARG A 243 1.75 -16.38 0.29
CA ARG A 243 0.88 -17.51 -0.07
C ARG A 243 0.49 -18.36 1.15
N GLY A 244 1.44 -18.61 2.05
CA GLY A 244 1.16 -19.29 3.32
C GLY A 244 0.15 -18.53 4.17
N LEU A 245 0.35 -17.22 4.37
CA LEU A 245 -0.56 -16.37 5.14
C LEU A 245 -1.98 -16.30 4.52
N LEU A 246 -2.08 -16.22 3.19
CA LEU A 246 -3.36 -16.24 2.47
C LEU A 246 -4.05 -17.60 2.62
N GLY A 247 -3.31 -18.70 2.51
CA GLY A 247 -3.83 -20.06 2.71
C GLY A 247 -4.32 -20.28 4.14
N ASP A 248 -3.55 -19.86 5.14
CA ASP A 248 -3.93 -19.91 6.56
C ASP A 248 -5.24 -19.13 6.83
N ALA A 249 -5.48 -18.03 6.11
CA ALA A 249 -6.73 -17.26 6.19
C ALA A 249 -7.91 -17.88 5.42
N GLY A 250 -7.69 -18.98 4.69
CA GLY A 250 -8.73 -19.71 3.95
C GLY A 250 -8.88 -19.34 2.48
N PHE A 251 -8.04 -18.46 1.94
CA PHE A 251 -8.06 -18.13 0.51
C PHE A 251 -7.52 -19.27 -0.34
N THR A 252 -8.08 -19.42 -1.53
CA THR A 252 -7.73 -20.45 -2.51
C THR A 252 -7.45 -19.85 -3.89
N GLY A 253 -6.90 -20.66 -4.81
CA GLY A 253 -6.62 -20.19 -6.16
C GLY A 253 -5.62 -19.02 -6.19
N ILE A 254 -4.59 -19.08 -5.32
CA ILE A 254 -3.60 -18.02 -5.19
C ILE A 254 -2.70 -18.01 -6.41
N GLU A 255 -2.67 -16.92 -7.14
CA GLU A 255 -1.96 -16.73 -8.40
C GLU A 255 -1.12 -15.45 -8.36
N LEU A 256 0.13 -15.55 -8.79
CA LEU A 256 0.98 -14.37 -9.03
C LEU A 256 0.68 -13.86 -10.44
N LEU A 257 0.25 -12.60 -10.52
CA LEU A 257 -0.03 -11.93 -11.78
C LEU A 257 1.24 -11.27 -12.33
N ASN A 258 1.31 -11.14 -13.66
CA ASN A 258 2.41 -10.44 -14.29
C ASN A 258 2.32 -8.94 -14.03
N SER A 259 3.44 -8.32 -13.67
CA SER A 259 3.61 -6.86 -13.60
C SER A 259 4.85 -6.43 -14.37
N TYR A 260 4.85 -5.20 -14.88
CA TYR A 260 6.00 -4.66 -15.63
C TYR A 260 7.11 -4.19 -14.71
N MET A 261 6.75 -3.77 -13.49
CA MET A 261 7.70 -3.29 -12.48
C MET A 261 7.50 -4.03 -11.15
N PRO A 262 7.84 -5.32 -11.07
CA PRO A 262 7.60 -6.16 -9.88
C PRO A 262 8.34 -5.68 -8.62
N LEU A 263 9.35 -4.82 -8.78
CA LEU A 263 10.03 -4.16 -7.65
C LEU A 263 9.08 -3.26 -6.87
N ASN A 264 8.19 -2.53 -7.54
CA ASN A 264 7.26 -1.60 -6.90
C ASN A 264 6.12 -2.34 -6.21
N ALA A 265 5.60 -3.38 -6.87
CA ALA A 265 4.63 -4.30 -6.30
C ALA A 265 4.53 -5.57 -7.14
N GLN A 266 4.57 -6.71 -6.49
CA GLN A 266 4.07 -7.97 -7.04
C GLN A 266 2.61 -8.12 -6.65
N ILE A 267 1.81 -8.70 -7.54
CA ILE A 267 0.35 -8.75 -7.40
C ILE A 267 -0.07 -10.20 -7.26
N LEU A 268 -0.64 -10.55 -6.11
CA LEU A 268 -1.29 -11.84 -5.88
C LEU A 268 -2.80 -11.68 -5.98
N ARG A 269 -3.42 -12.55 -6.76
CA ARG A 269 -4.86 -12.74 -6.82
C ARG A 269 -5.24 -14.02 -6.09
N CYS A 270 -6.26 -14.00 -5.26
CA CYS A 270 -6.83 -15.19 -4.64
C CYS A 270 -8.33 -15.04 -4.44
N ASN A 271 -9.01 -16.16 -4.11
CA ASN A 271 -10.45 -16.17 -3.98
C ASN A 271 -10.89 -16.72 -2.62
N LYS A 272 -11.93 -16.11 -2.06
CA LYS A 272 -12.73 -16.77 -1.02
C LYS A 272 -13.53 -17.90 -1.69
N PRO A 273 -13.48 -19.14 -1.19
CA PRO A 273 -14.27 -20.23 -1.76
C PRO A 273 -15.76 -19.85 -1.85
N SER A 274 -16.40 -20.22 -2.95
CA SER A 274 -17.86 -20.23 -3.01
C SER A 274 -18.29 -21.29 -2.02
N GLY A 275 -19.03 -20.95 -0.96
CA GLY A 275 -19.53 -21.94 -0.03
C GLY A 275 -20.14 -23.11 -0.81
N LEU A 276 -19.91 -24.34 -0.37
CA LEU A 276 -20.61 -25.48 -0.92
C LEU A 276 -22.10 -25.17 -0.78
N SER A 277 -22.79 -25.07 -1.94
CA SER A 277 -24.26 -25.14 -1.95
C SER A 277 -24.60 -26.53 -1.38
N THR A 278 -24.94 -26.56 -0.09
CA THR A 278 -25.53 -27.75 0.55
C THR A 278 -26.93 -27.95 0.00
#